data_bb5e61bb56cd8f8cedca9369f68c94f4
#
_entry.id   bb5e61bb56cd8f8cedca9369f68c94f4
#
_cell.length_a   1.000
_cell.length_b   1.000
_cell.length_c   1.000
_cell.angle_alpha   90.00
_cell.angle_beta   90.00
_cell.angle_gamma   90.00
#
_symmetry.space_group_name_H-M   'P 1'
#
loop_
_entity.id
_entity.type
_entity.pdbx_description
1 polymer ?
#
loop_
_entity_poly.entity_id
_entity_poly.type
_entity_poly.pdbx_seq_one_letter_code
_entity_poly.pdbx_strand_id
1 'polypeptide(L)'
;MNLFELYTKDKDCIISCDTYQLKENEVVSDDGSSIVCKDCGEVRRVKVYSSLYKRDIWTAANPNDTCLCSCDRKKAFEKAKEEEEIVFKRIYNGEKFRSWVGEKYIDTDLESLNLVEDKGYSLAYRACRKFLANAEDAVDKGKGIYLFSRNAGTGKSTLMAGVRNGLIAKRIKCVFINIKDLLNEASQRDVTRDTKSLYDYGMFLRIPVLILDDIGVIRLDDGRYGQWVNDTLYELMERRCRNRLSTCFTSNYSPKQLNSERGIDFKTVDRIMELATMTIDVGGLSLRGWGNKNNQTDAGEEKE
;
A
#
# COMPACT_ATOMS: atom_id res chain seq x y z
N MET A 1 -2.89 5.32 20.13
CA MET A 1 -3.01 4.86 21.52
C MET A 1 -2.11 5.77 22.35
N ASN A 2 -2.70 6.54 23.26
CA ASN A 2 -2.01 7.60 24.00
C ASN A 2 -1.23 6.94 25.15
N LEU A 3 -0.01 7.43 25.45
CA LEU A 3 0.82 6.96 26.56
C LEU A 3 0.06 6.88 27.91
N PHE A 4 -0.98 7.65 28.07
CA PHE A 4 -1.86 7.64 29.25
C PHE A 4 -2.78 6.39 29.33
N GLU A 5 -3.14 5.77 28.19
CA GLU A 5 -3.90 4.52 28.16
C GLU A 5 -3.04 3.28 28.49
N LEU A 6 -1.73 3.37 28.25
CA LEU A 6 -0.78 2.36 28.71
C LEU A 6 -0.59 2.36 30.23
N TYR A 7 -0.67 3.56 30.85
CA TYR A 7 -0.52 3.69 32.31
C TYR A 7 -1.77 3.22 33.09
N THR A 8 -2.94 3.18 32.49
CA THR A 8 -4.19 2.77 33.16
C THR A 8 -4.46 1.26 33.06
N LYS A 9 -3.72 0.50 32.23
CA LYS A 9 -3.82 -0.96 32.14
C LYS A 9 -3.00 -1.72 33.21
N ASP A 10 -2.10 -1.06 33.91
CA ASP A 10 -1.16 -1.69 34.84
C ASP A 10 -1.66 -1.85 36.28
N LYS A 11 -2.96 -1.95 36.49
CA LYS A 11 -3.49 -2.42 37.79
C LYS A 11 -3.06 -3.85 38.14
N ASP A 12 -2.59 -4.61 37.16
CA ASP A 12 -2.13 -6.00 37.31
C ASP A 12 -0.68 -6.14 37.73
N CYS A 13 0.08 -5.04 37.85
CA CYS A 13 1.50 -5.10 38.26
C CYS A 13 1.72 -5.25 39.78
N ILE A 14 0.70 -4.97 40.58
CA ILE A 14 0.78 -5.12 42.05
C ILE A 14 -0.26 -6.16 42.48
N ILE A 15 0.19 -7.38 42.78
CA ILE A 15 -0.70 -8.48 43.14
C ILE A 15 -0.22 -9.10 44.46
N SER A 16 -1.19 -9.46 45.34
CA SER A 16 -0.86 -10.19 46.59
C SER A 16 -0.13 -11.50 46.30
N CYS A 17 0.90 -11.80 47.06
CA CYS A 17 1.63 -13.07 46.92
C CYS A 17 0.72 -14.29 47.15
N ASP A 18 -0.30 -14.14 48.00
CA ASP A 18 -1.24 -15.23 48.35
C ASP A 18 -2.25 -15.54 47.25
N THR A 19 -2.49 -14.58 46.35
CA THR A 19 -3.53 -14.73 45.29
C THR A 19 -2.94 -14.84 43.89
N TYR A 20 -1.62 -14.65 43.73
CA TYR A 20 -1.01 -14.73 42.41
C TYR A 20 -0.85 -16.17 41.96
N GLN A 21 -1.39 -16.48 40.81
CA GLN A 21 -1.19 -17.74 40.12
C GLN A 21 -0.10 -17.59 39.05
N LEU A 22 0.96 -18.41 39.24
CA LEU A 22 2.05 -18.45 38.25
C LEU A 22 1.52 -18.80 36.86
N LYS A 23 1.99 -18.08 35.87
CA LYS A 23 1.75 -18.42 34.48
C LYS A 23 2.57 -19.64 34.07
N GLU A 24 2.22 -20.30 32.97
CA GLU A 24 2.86 -21.51 32.49
C GLU A 24 4.40 -21.38 32.37
N ASN A 25 4.84 -20.22 31.90
CA ASN A 25 6.27 -19.90 31.72
C ASN A 25 6.90 -19.13 32.87
N GLU A 26 6.34 -19.16 34.07
CA GLU A 26 6.85 -18.53 35.27
C GLU A 26 7.25 -19.56 36.32
N VAL A 27 8.29 -19.23 37.08
CA VAL A 27 8.75 -19.99 38.23
C VAL A 27 9.23 -19.03 39.32
N VAL A 28 9.02 -19.40 40.57
CA VAL A 28 9.56 -18.66 41.71
C VAL A 28 11.04 -19.02 41.84
N SER A 29 11.91 -18.03 42.09
CA SER A 29 13.33 -18.25 42.38
C SER A 29 13.51 -19.10 43.61
N ASP A 30 14.67 -19.79 43.74
CA ASP A 30 14.97 -20.70 44.84
C ASP A 30 14.89 -20.04 46.23
N ASP A 31 15.19 -18.73 46.28
CA ASP A 31 15.12 -17.92 47.52
C ASP A 31 13.71 -17.35 47.78
N GLY A 32 12.75 -17.60 46.89
CA GLY A 32 11.37 -17.13 47.00
C GLY A 32 11.18 -15.61 46.83
N SER A 33 12.23 -14.89 46.41
CA SER A 33 12.24 -13.41 46.33
C SER A 33 11.76 -12.86 45.03
N SER A 34 11.73 -13.67 43.97
CA SER A 34 11.39 -13.22 42.63
C SER A 34 10.62 -14.28 41.82
N ILE A 35 9.93 -13.82 40.79
CA ILE A 35 9.35 -14.65 39.77
C ILE A 35 10.13 -14.42 38.48
N VAL A 36 10.68 -15.51 37.94
CA VAL A 36 11.50 -15.49 36.73
C VAL A 36 10.83 -16.20 35.57
N CYS A 37 11.18 -15.79 34.36
CA CYS A 37 10.75 -16.46 33.15
C CYS A 37 11.51 -17.77 32.94
N LYS A 38 10.85 -18.90 32.75
CA LYS A 38 11.48 -20.20 32.46
C LYS A 38 12.26 -20.20 31.14
N ASP A 39 11.82 -19.40 30.15
CA ASP A 39 12.41 -19.41 28.81
C ASP A 39 13.71 -18.59 28.72
N CYS A 40 13.79 -17.43 29.40
CA CYS A 40 14.94 -16.52 29.31
C CYS A 40 15.64 -16.21 30.63
N GLY A 41 15.11 -16.65 31.77
CA GLY A 41 15.69 -16.41 33.09
C GLY A 41 15.51 -14.99 33.62
N GLU A 42 14.91 -14.06 32.84
CA GLU A 42 14.72 -12.69 33.33
C GLU A 42 13.71 -12.62 34.47
N VAL A 43 14.01 -11.76 35.45
CA VAL A 43 13.11 -11.47 36.57
C VAL A 43 11.94 -10.65 36.08
N ARG A 44 10.75 -11.16 36.29
CA ARG A 44 9.48 -10.48 35.90
C ARG A 44 8.90 -9.70 37.08
N ARG A 45 8.95 -10.29 38.26
CA ARG A 45 8.39 -9.72 39.48
C ARG A 45 9.34 -9.90 40.64
N VAL A 46 9.30 -8.97 41.57
CA VAL A 46 10.02 -9.07 42.84
C VAL A 46 9.02 -9.01 43.99
N LYS A 47 9.34 -9.72 45.06
CA LYS A 47 8.55 -9.75 46.28
C LYS A 47 8.93 -8.56 47.15
N VAL A 48 7.96 -7.77 47.55
CA VAL A 48 8.15 -6.58 48.40
C VAL A 48 7.08 -6.55 49.48
N TYR A 49 7.49 -6.26 50.71
CA TYR A 49 6.54 -5.97 51.78
C TYR A 49 5.87 -4.61 51.55
N SER A 50 4.58 -4.59 51.43
CA SER A 50 3.82 -3.36 51.31
C SER A 50 3.27 -2.90 52.65
N SER A 51 3.75 -1.76 53.13
CA SER A 51 3.23 -1.13 54.34
C SER A 51 1.77 -0.68 54.21
N LEU A 52 1.35 -0.34 53.00
CA LEU A 52 -0.01 0.04 52.68
C LEU A 52 -1.00 -1.12 52.82
N TYR A 53 -0.63 -2.30 52.33
CA TYR A 53 -1.45 -3.51 52.39
C TYR A 53 -1.15 -4.41 53.57
N LYS A 54 -0.08 -4.09 54.35
CA LYS A 54 0.40 -4.88 55.48
C LYS A 54 0.67 -6.36 55.15
N ARG A 55 1.19 -6.62 53.98
CA ARG A 55 1.50 -7.96 53.46
C ARG A 55 2.51 -7.90 52.32
N ASP A 56 3.03 -9.09 51.96
CA ASP A 56 3.89 -9.25 50.80
C ASP A 56 3.10 -9.17 49.50
N ILE A 57 3.67 -8.48 48.56
CA ILE A 57 3.10 -8.31 47.20
C ILE A 57 4.18 -8.62 46.16
N TRP A 58 3.70 -9.10 45.01
CA TRP A 58 4.50 -9.15 43.79
C TRP A 58 4.37 -7.82 43.06
N THR A 59 5.47 -7.21 42.71
CA THR A 59 5.54 -6.00 41.89
C THR A 59 6.46 -6.22 40.71
N ALA A 60 6.34 -5.38 39.64
CA ALA A 60 7.25 -5.45 38.51
C ALA A 60 8.72 -5.33 38.97
N ALA A 61 9.60 -6.10 38.36
CA ALA A 61 11.04 -6.04 38.67
C ALA A 61 11.63 -4.68 38.28
N ASN A 62 11.09 -4.05 37.23
CA ASN A 62 11.42 -2.70 36.81
C ASN A 62 10.17 -1.81 36.93
N PRO A 63 10.19 -0.70 37.67
CA PRO A 63 9.04 0.19 37.88
C PRO A 63 8.44 0.76 36.58
N ASN A 64 9.23 0.80 35.51
CA ASN A 64 8.82 1.28 34.20
C ASN A 64 8.40 0.14 33.23
N ASP A 65 8.32 -1.10 33.73
CA ASP A 65 8.09 -2.27 32.89
C ASP A 65 6.70 -2.91 33.12
N THR A 66 6.18 -3.52 32.09
CA THR A 66 4.87 -4.19 32.02
C THR A 66 4.87 -5.60 32.62
N CYS A 67 5.80 -5.97 33.48
CA CYS A 67 6.01 -7.34 33.98
C CYS A 67 6.24 -8.39 32.89
N LEU A 68 6.69 -7.96 31.74
CA LEU A 68 7.02 -8.82 30.58
C LEU A 68 8.52 -8.96 30.45
N CYS A 69 9.00 -10.17 30.27
CA CYS A 69 10.40 -10.42 29.91
C CYS A 69 10.68 -10.12 28.44
N SER A 70 11.94 -10.15 28.04
CA SER A 70 12.36 -9.91 26.65
C SER A 70 11.71 -10.87 25.66
N CYS A 71 11.55 -12.14 26.05
CA CYS A 71 10.91 -13.12 25.17
C CYS A 71 9.40 -12.89 25.01
N ASP A 72 8.68 -12.44 26.04
CA ASP A 72 7.27 -12.08 25.93
C ASP A 72 7.08 -10.83 25.05
N ARG A 73 7.96 -9.83 25.25
CA ARG A 73 7.95 -8.63 24.38
C ARG A 73 8.18 -8.99 22.93
N LYS A 74 9.12 -9.91 22.65
CA LYS A 74 9.39 -10.39 21.30
C LYS A 74 8.18 -11.12 20.72
N LYS A 75 7.57 -12.05 21.47
CA LYS A 75 6.35 -12.77 21.04
C LYS A 75 5.18 -11.80 20.80
N ALA A 76 4.98 -10.82 21.67
CA ALA A 76 3.92 -9.81 21.52
C ALA A 76 4.16 -8.92 20.29
N PHE A 77 5.41 -8.55 20.03
CA PHE A 77 5.79 -7.78 18.85
C PHE A 77 5.57 -8.57 17.55
N GLU A 78 5.99 -9.84 17.52
CA GLU A 78 5.77 -10.73 16.36
C GLU A 78 4.29 -10.92 16.09
N LYS A 79 3.48 -11.16 17.13
CA LYS A 79 2.03 -11.30 17.01
C LYS A 79 1.38 -10.01 16.50
N ALA A 80 1.75 -8.85 17.05
CA ALA A 80 1.24 -7.56 16.58
C ALA A 80 1.60 -7.31 15.11
N LYS A 81 2.81 -7.70 14.70
CA LYS A 81 3.26 -7.61 13.32
C LYS A 81 2.46 -8.53 12.39
N GLU A 82 2.15 -9.75 12.81
CA GLU A 82 1.29 -10.69 12.05
C GLU A 82 -0.15 -10.16 11.92
N GLU A 83 -0.72 -9.65 13.01
CA GLU A 83 -2.05 -9.04 13.00
C GLU A 83 -2.10 -7.82 12.07
N GLU A 84 -1.08 -6.95 12.09
CA GLU A 84 -0.95 -5.82 11.18
C GLU A 84 -0.86 -6.31 9.72
N GLU A 85 -0.14 -7.39 9.44
CA GLU A 85 -0.05 -7.98 8.11
C GLU A 85 -1.39 -8.51 7.60
N ILE A 86 -2.14 -9.19 8.46
CA ILE A 86 -3.48 -9.69 8.13
C ILE A 86 -4.42 -8.53 7.80
N VAL A 87 -4.40 -7.49 8.62
CA VAL A 87 -5.19 -6.27 8.39
C VAL A 87 -4.78 -5.59 7.10
N PHE A 88 -3.47 -5.44 6.86
CA PHE A 88 -2.93 -4.86 5.63
C PHE A 88 -3.41 -5.62 4.39
N LYS A 89 -3.23 -6.96 4.38
CA LYS A 89 -3.68 -7.81 3.27
C LYS A 89 -5.19 -7.74 3.07
N ARG A 90 -5.98 -7.73 4.16
CA ARG A 90 -7.44 -7.62 4.08
C ARG A 90 -7.89 -6.30 3.47
N ILE A 91 -7.25 -5.19 3.84
CA ILE A 91 -7.57 -3.87 3.27
C ILE A 91 -7.22 -3.85 1.79
N TYR A 92 -5.98 -4.16 1.42
CA TYR A 92 -5.49 -3.98 0.04
C TYR A 92 -5.91 -5.07 -0.95
N ASN A 93 -6.39 -6.22 -0.46
CA ASN A 93 -7.04 -7.26 -1.26
C ASN A 93 -8.56 -7.30 -1.05
N GLY A 94 -9.13 -6.32 -0.32
CA GLY A 94 -10.56 -6.19 -0.12
C GLY A 94 -11.32 -5.94 -1.43
N GLU A 95 -12.61 -6.26 -1.44
CA GLU A 95 -13.47 -6.22 -2.64
C GLU A 95 -13.39 -4.87 -3.37
N LYS A 96 -13.41 -3.75 -2.66
CA LYS A 96 -13.33 -2.41 -3.26
C LYS A 96 -12.01 -2.17 -3.98
N PHE A 97 -10.87 -2.54 -3.39
CA PHE A 97 -9.57 -2.43 -4.06
C PHE A 97 -9.45 -3.39 -5.24
N ARG A 98 -9.99 -4.60 -5.13
CA ARG A 98 -10.03 -5.56 -6.23
C ARG A 98 -10.84 -5.02 -7.40
N SER A 99 -11.99 -4.39 -7.14
CA SER A 99 -12.85 -3.82 -8.20
C SER A 99 -12.14 -2.71 -8.97
N TRP A 100 -11.34 -1.85 -8.31
CA TRP A 100 -10.58 -0.80 -8.98
C TRP A 100 -9.44 -1.34 -9.85
N VAL A 101 -8.77 -2.38 -9.38
CA VAL A 101 -7.68 -3.04 -10.14
C VAL A 101 -8.24 -3.85 -11.30
N GLY A 102 -9.35 -4.52 -11.09
CA GLY A 102 -9.96 -5.50 -12.00
C GLY A 102 -9.33 -6.90 -11.87
N GLU A 103 -10.18 -7.93 -11.87
CA GLU A 103 -9.82 -9.32 -11.60
C GLU A 103 -8.62 -9.83 -12.41
N LYS A 104 -8.53 -9.45 -13.70
CA LYS A 104 -7.44 -9.85 -14.60
C LYS A 104 -6.03 -9.39 -14.18
N TYR A 105 -5.94 -8.41 -13.27
CA TYR A 105 -4.66 -7.81 -12.86
C TYR A 105 -4.27 -8.15 -11.42
N ILE A 106 -5.15 -8.78 -10.65
CA ILE A 106 -4.94 -9.02 -9.23
C ILE A 106 -3.72 -9.87 -8.96
N ASP A 107 -3.53 -10.91 -9.77
CA ASP A 107 -2.43 -11.87 -9.61
C ASP A 107 -1.27 -11.57 -10.58
N THR A 108 -1.23 -10.36 -11.18
CA THR A 108 -0.14 -9.99 -12.07
C THR A 108 1.17 -9.87 -11.28
N ASP A 109 2.12 -10.72 -11.60
CA ASP A 109 3.49 -10.62 -11.09
C ASP A 109 4.40 -10.02 -12.17
N LEU A 110 5.10 -8.93 -11.80
CA LEU A 110 5.99 -8.22 -12.71
C LEU A 110 7.14 -9.12 -13.19
N GLU A 111 7.64 -10.02 -12.32
CA GLU A 111 8.78 -10.89 -12.65
C GLU A 111 8.37 -12.03 -13.60
N SER A 112 7.10 -12.43 -13.60
CA SER A 112 6.57 -13.48 -14.46
C SER A 112 6.15 -12.99 -15.85
N LEU A 113 6.15 -11.67 -16.09
CA LEU A 113 5.77 -11.12 -17.39
C LEU A 113 6.84 -11.44 -18.45
N ASN A 114 6.40 -12.01 -19.55
CA ASN A 114 7.27 -12.29 -20.69
C ASN A 114 7.78 -10.98 -21.30
N LEU A 115 9.10 -10.90 -21.51
CA LEU A 115 9.69 -9.81 -22.27
C LEU A 115 9.28 -9.95 -23.73
N VAL A 116 8.58 -8.94 -24.23
CA VAL A 116 8.28 -8.80 -25.65
C VAL A 116 9.48 -8.13 -26.31
N GLU A 117 9.89 -8.59 -27.50
CA GLU A 117 10.98 -8.01 -28.31
C GLU A 117 10.58 -6.65 -28.92
N ASP A 118 10.08 -5.76 -28.07
CA ASP A 118 9.78 -4.37 -28.40
C ASP A 118 10.61 -3.45 -27.52
N LYS A 119 11.30 -2.49 -28.12
CA LYS A 119 12.21 -1.59 -27.38
C LYS A 119 11.49 -0.75 -26.35
N GLY A 120 10.29 -0.25 -26.66
CA GLY A 120 9.51 0.58 -25.77
C GLY A 120 8.96 -0.22 -24.58
N TYR A 121 8.40 -1.42 -24.86
CA TYR A 121 7.95 -2.33 -23.80
C TYR A 121 9.09 -2.76 -22.89
N SER A 122 10.23 -3.18 -23.48
CA SER A 122 11.42 -3.59 -22.70
C SER A 122 11.98 -2.45 -21.84
N LEU A 123 11.91 -1.20 -22.31
CA LEU A 123 12.30 -0.02 -21.51
C LEU A 123 11.33 0.21 -20.36
N ALA A 124 10.02 0.17 -20.62
CA ALA A 124 8.98 0.32 -19.63
C ALA A 124 9.05 -0.77 -18.55
N TYR A 125 9.22 -2.03 -18.95
CA TYR A 125 9.40 -3.16 -18.04
C TYR A 125 10.61 -2.96 -17.11
N ARG A 126 11.78 -2.61 -17.68
CA ARG A 126 13.01 -2.34 -16.90
C ARG A 126 12.82 -1.18 -15.93
N ALA A 127 12.12 -0.13 -16.36
CA ALA A 127 11.82 1.01 -15.49
C ALA A 127 10.91 0.61 -14.32
N CYS A 128 9.87 -0.18 -14.58
CA CYS A 128 8.99 -0.72 -13.53
C CYS A 128 9.75 -1.63 -12.54
N ARG A 129 10.61 -2.52 -13.04
CA ARG A 129 11.47 -3.34 -12.18
C ARG A 129 12.43 -2.49 -11.33
N LYS A 130 13.08 -1.49 -11.94
CA LYS A 130 13.99 -0.58 -11.23
C LYS A 130 13.24 0.21 -10.16
N PHE A 131 12.03 0.70 -10.47
CA PHE A 131 11.17 1.37 -9.50
C PHE A 131 10.84 0.47 -8.32
N LEU A 132 10.43 -0.78 -8.60
CA LEU A 132 10.07 -1.75 -7.56
C LEU A 132 11.29 -2.20 -6.74
N ALA A 133 12.45 -2.37 -7.36
CA ALA A 133 13.71 -2.72 -6.66
C ALA A 133 14.13 -1.63 -5.67
N ASN A 134 13.88 -0.36 -5.99
CA ASN A 134 14.20 0.80 -5.16
C ASN A 134 12.94 1.48 -4.60
N ALA A 135 11.91 0.71 -4.27
CA ALA A 135 10.58 1.21 -3.97
C ALA A 135 10.57 2.20 -2.79
N GLU A 136 11.27 1.90 -1.71
CA GLU A 136 11.33 2.76 -0.51
C GLU A 136 11.91 4.14 -0.88
N ASP A 137 13.10 4.18 -1.50
CA ASP A 137 13.73 5.44 -1.95
C ASP A 137 12.86 6.20 -2.97
N ALA A 138 12.21 5.48 -3.89
CA ALA A 138 11.36 6.10 -4.89
C ALA A 138 10.11 6.73 -4.26
N VAL A 139 9.51 6.05 -3.27
CA VAL A 139 8.32 6.52 -2.56
C VAL A 139 8.66 7.70 -1.65
N ASP A 140 9.75 7.63 -0.88
CA ASP A 140 10.20 8.70 0.01
C ASP A 140 10.53 9.99 -0.75
N LYS A 141 11.02 9.84 -2.00
CA LYS A 141 11.32 10.97 -2.88
C LYS A 141 10.14 11.41 -3.76
N GLY A 142 8.97 10.78 -3.62
CA GLY A 142 7.79 11.08 -4.41
C GLY A 142 7.94 10.82 -5.92
N LYS A 143 8.83 9.87 -6.31
CA LYS A 143 9.08 9.55 -7.72
C LYS A 143 7.92 8.75 -8.30
N GLY A 144 7.61 8.98 -9.59
CA GLY A 144 6.60 8.24 -10.34
C GLY A 144 7.03 7.95 -11.77
N ILE A 145 6.21 7.16 -12.46
CA ILE A 145 6.41 6.76 -13.85
C ILE A 145 5.16 7.10 -14.66
N TYR A 146 5.34 7.67 -15.83
CA TYR A 146 4.28 7.88 -16.83
C TYR A 146 4.52 6.94 -18.00
N LEU A 147 3.66 5.92 -18.15
CA LEU A 147 3.67 5.02 -19.30
C LEU A 147 2.59 5.45 -20.30
N PHE A 148 2.99 5.71 -21.53
CA PHE A 148 2.02 6.01 -22.57
C PHE A 148 2.28 5.22 -23.86
N SER A 149 1.25 5.09 -24.67
CA SER A 149 1.34 4.56 -26.03
C SER A 149 0.05 4.87 -26.77
N ARG A 150 0.16 5.32 -28.00
CA ARG A 150 -1.00 5.58 -28.86
C ARG A 150 -1.85 4.33 -29.08
N ASN A 151 -1.20 3.16 -29.07
CA ASN A 151 -1.85 1.89 -29.25
C ASN A 151 -2.43 1.36 -27.94
N ALA A 152 -3.68 0.89 -27.98
CA ALA A 152 -4.27 0.17 -26.87
C ALA A 152 -3.70 -1.27 -26.79
N GLY A 153 -3.66 -1.83 -25.57
CA GLY A 153 -3.25 -3.23 -25.39
C GLY A 153 -1.75 -3.48 -25.38
N THR A 154 -0.90 -2.44 -25.28
CA THR A 154 0.57 -2.55 -25.25
C THR A 154 1.14 -2.94 -23.89
N GLY A 155 0.32 -3.36 -22.92
CA GLY A 155 0.77 -3.85 -21.62
C GLY A 155 0.96 -2.78 -20.52
N LYS A 156 0.67 -1.49 -20.76
CA LYS A 156 0.85 -0.40 -19.76
C LYS A 156 0.20 -0.71 -18.41
N SER A 157 -1.12 -1.00 -18.42
CA SER A 157 -1.87 -1.31 -17.20
C SER A 157 -1.38 -2.61 -16.54
N THR A 158 -0.96 -3.60 -17.33
CA THR A 158 -0.39 -4.85 -16.82
C THR A 158 0.91 -4.61 -16.08
N LEU A 159 1.83 -3.81 -16.66
CA LEU A 159 3.08 -3.42 -16.00
C LEU A 159 2.83 -2.70 -14.67
N MET A 160 1.89 -1.74 -14.66
CA MET A 160 1.56 -0.98 -13.44
C MET A 160 0.83 -1.82 -12.40
N ALA A 161 0.02 -2.80 -12.82
CA ALA A 161 -0.58 -3.77 -11.90
C ALA A 161 0.49 -4.65 -11.24
N GLY A 162 1.49 -5.11 -11.99
CA GLY A 162 2.65 -5.82 -11.44
C GLY A 162 3.44 -4.96 -10.44
N VAL A 163 3.64 -3.67 -10.75
CA VAL A 163 4.25 -2.71 -9.80
C VAL A 163 3.41 -2.62 -8.52
N ARG A 164 2.08 -2.43 -8.63
CA ARG A 164 1.17 -2.39 -7.47
C ARG A 164 1.31 -3.63 -6.60
N ASN A 165 1.26 -4.82 -7.21
CA ASN A 165 1.32 -6.08 -6.48
C ASN A 165 2.67 -6.27 -5.78
N GLY A 166 3.77 -5.91 -6.45
CA GLY A 166 5.11 -5.91 -5.85
C GLY A 166 5.26 -4.90 -4.69
N LEU A 167 4.66 -3.71 -4.78
CA LEU A 167 4.64 -2.74 -3.68
C LEU A 167 3.87 -3.28 -2.46
N ILE A 168 2.72 -3.90 -2.69
CA ILE A 168 1.92 -4.50 -1.62
C ILE A 168 2.68 -5.66 -0.95
N ALA A 169 3.39 -6.49 -1.73
CA ALA A 169 4.25 -7.54 -1.19
C ALA A 169 5.37 -6.96 -0.30
N LYS A 170 5.86 -5.76 -0.61
CA LYS A 170 6.81 -4.98 0.21
C LYS A 170 6.16 -4.17 1.34
N ARG A 171 4.85 -4.31 1.58
CA ARG A 171 4.08 -3.56 2.58
C ARG A 171 4.01 -2.05 2.34
N ILE A 172 4.24 -1.61 1.12
CA ILE A 172 4.08 -0.21 0.72
C ILE A 172 2.62 0.00 0.31
N LYS A 173 1.96 0.95 0.97
CA LYS A 173 0.56 1.29 0.70
C LYS A 173 0.41 1.88 -0.69
N CYS A 174 -0.31 1.17 -1.56
CA CYS A 174 -0.50 1.53 -2.96
C CYS A 174 -1.95 1.32 -3.40
N VAL A 175 -2.51 2.28 -4.10
CA VAL A 175 -3.80 2.15 -4.79
C VAL A 175 -3.57 2.22 -6.29
N PHE A 176 -4.18 1.29 -7.00
CA PHE A 176 -4.34 1.31 -8.45
C PHE A 176 -5.81 1.58 -8.76
N ILE A 177 -6.09 2.62 -9.51
CA ILE A 177 -7.46 3.02 -9.85
C ILE A 177 -7.52 3.63 -11.25
N ASN A 178 -8.56 3.28 -11.98
CA ASN A 178 -8.85 3.93 -13.25
C ASN A 178 -9.39 5.35 -13.02
N ILE A 179 -9.07 6.27 -13.94
CA ILE A 179 -9.49 7.68 -13.80
C ILE A 179 -11.00 7.85 -13.66
N LYS A 180 -11.82 7.02 -14.32
CA LYS A 180 -13.28 7.10 -14.22
C LYS A 180 -13.77 6.75 -12.82
N ASP A 181 -13.21 5.70 -12.24
CA ASP A 181 -13.56 5.26 -10.89
C ASP A 181 -13.12 6.29 -9.84
N LEU A 182 -11.94 6.90 -10.02
CA LEU A 182 -11.48 8.00 -9.18
C LEU A 182 -12.44 9.19 -9.22
N LEU A 183 -12.90 9.59 -10.40
CA LEU A 183 -13.86 10.69 -10.55
C LEU A 183 -15.23 10.34 -9.95
N ASN A 184 -15.67 9.08 -10.03
CA ASN A 184 -16.86 8.62 -9.34
C ASN A 184 -16.72 8.75 -7.81
N GLU A 185 -15.60 8.32 -7.24
CA GLU A 185 -15.33 8.51 -5.81
C GLU A 185 -15.27 10.00 -5.43
N ALA A 186 -14.69 10.85 -6.29
CA ALA A 186 -14.64 12.29 -6.07
C ALA A 186 -16.03 12.94 -6.07
N SER A 187 -16.94 12.48 -6.96
CA SER A 187 -18.29 13.00 -7.03
C SER A 187 -19.17 12.68 -5.82
N GLN A 188 -18.84 11.59 -5.10
CA GLN A 188 -19.57 11.14 -3.92
C GLN A 188 -19.13 11.84 -2.63
N ARG A 189 -18.00 12.57 -2.62
CA ARG A 189 -17.46 13.21 -1.41
C ARG A 189 -18.42 14.22 -0.75
N ASP A 190 -19.24 14.87 -1.57
CA ASP A 190 -20.18 15.92 -1.09
C ASP A 190 -21.49 15.34 -0.55
N VAL A 191 -21.79 14.06 -0.86
CA VAL A 191 -23.05 13.40 -0.47
C VAL A 191 -22.93 12.70 0.88
N THR A 192 -21.71 12.30 1.29
CA THR A 192 -21.49 11.47 2.48
C THR A 192 -20.65 12.18 3.55
N ARG A 193 -21.07 13.35 4.02
CA ARG A 193 -20.37 14.08 5.11
C ARG A 193 -20.27 13.32 6.42
N ASP A 194 -21.06 12.27 6.64
CA ASP A 194 -21.19 11.59 7.94
C ASP A 194 -20.55 10.19 8.04
N THR A 195 -20.01 9.61 6.97
CA THR A 195 -19.36 8.31 7.07
C THR A 195 -17.85 8.46 6.94
N LYS A 196 -17.13 8.20 8.03
CA LYS A 196 -15.68 7.94 8.04
C LYS A 196 -15.37 6.66 7.25
N SER A 197 -15.63 6.65 5.96
CA SER A 197 -15.23 5.56 5.09
C SER A 197 -13.71 5.56 4.99
N LEU A 198 -13.08 4.40 5.21
CA LEU A 198 -11.65 4.19 4.94
C LEU A 198 -11.30 4.42 3.46
N TYR A 199 -12.32 4.48 2.60
CA TYR A 199 -12.26 4.52 1.14
C TYR A 199 -12.84 5.81 0.57
N ASP A 200 -12.63 6.94 1.24
CA ASP A 200 -13.03 8.23 0.75
C ASP A 200 -12.02 8.80 -0.27
N TYR A 201 -12.47 9.79 -1.06
CA TYR A 201 -11.59 10.52 -1.99
C TYR A 201 -10.32 11.07 -1.30
N GLY A 202 -10.42 11.43 -0.02
CA GLY A 202 -9.31 11.90 0.79
C GLY A 202 -8.17 10.88 0.94
N MET A 203 -8.45 9.58 0.75
CA MET A 203 -7.42 8.55 0.72
C MET A 203 -6.45 8.76 -0.45
N PHE A 204 -6.94 9.09 -1.65
CA PHE A 204 -6.08 9.33 -2.83
C PHE A 204 -5.15 10.53 -2.66
N LEU A 205 -5.53 11.49 -1.81
CA LEU A 205 -4.73 12.66 -1.49
C LEU A 205 -3.57 12.35 -0.52
N ARG A 206 -3.61 11.20 0.18
CA ARG A 206 -2.68 10.88 1.28
C ARG A 206 -1.91 9.57 1.12
N ILE A 207 -2.39 8.65 0.28
CA ILE A 207 -1.74 7.35 0.12
C ILE A 207 -0.31 7.51 -0.44
N PRO A 208 0.70 6.80 0.09
CA PRO A 208 2.08 6.91 -0.37
C PRO A 208 2.24 6.72 -1.87
N VAL A 209 1.61 5.69 -2.44
CA VAL A 209 1.67 5.44 -3.88
C VAL A 209 0.27 5.40 -4.49
N LEU A 210 0.06 6.20 -5.52
CA LEU A 210 -1.15 6.18 -6.34
C LEU A 210 -0.78 5.82 -7.78
N ILE A 211 -1.45 4.84 -8.36
CA ILE A 211 -1.36 4.49 -9.78
C ILE A 211 -2.69 4.87 -10.43
N LEU A 212 -2.64 5.87 -11.30
CA LEU A 212 -3.78 6.32 -12.10
C LEU A 212 -3.74 5.70 -13.48
N ASP A 213 -4.69 4.79 -13.74
CA ASP A 213 -4.80 4.10 -15.01
C ASP A 213 -5.68 4.86 -16.00
N ASP A 214 -5.28 4.85 -17.26
CA ASP A 214 -6.00 5.42 -18.39
C ASP A 214 -6.30 6.93 -18.28
N ILE A 215 -5.36 7.74 -17.78
CA ILE A 215 -5.53 9.20 -17.76
C ILE A 215 -5.70 9.73 -19.19
N GLY A 216 -6.67 10.64 -19.38
CA GLY A 216 -7.02 11.19 -20.70
C GLY A 216 -8.01 10.32 -21.49
N VAL A 217 -8.54 9.21 -20.93
CA VAL A 217 -9.60 8.43 -21.58
C VAL A 217 -10.88 9.26 -21.78
N ILE A 218 -11.16 10.20 -20.88
CA ILE A 218 -12.26 11.16 -21.01
C ILE A 218 -11.74 12.38 -21.75
N ARG A 219 -12.43 12.78 -22.82
CA ARG A 219 -12.21 14.07 -23.46
C ARG A 219 -13.02 15.12 -22.73
N LEU A 220 -12.34 16.15 -22.26
CA LEU A 220 -12.93 17.26 -21.54
C LEU A 220 -13.30 18.37 -22.52
N ASP A 221 -14.42 18.99 -22.28
CA ASP A 221 -14.89 20.20 -22.95
C ASP A 221 -14.89 21.39 -21.98
N ASP A 222 -15.26 22.56 -22.47
CA ASP A 222 -15.34 23.79 -21.66
C ASP A 222 -16.63 23.85 -20.80
N GLY A 223 -17.41 22.78 -20.78
CA GLY A 223 -18.63 22.69 -19.98
C GLY A 223 -18.35 22.50 -18.49
N ARG A 224 -19.39 22.63 -17.68
CA ARG A 224 -19.29 22.50 -16.20
C ARG A 224 -18.65 21.20 -15.75
N TYR A 225 -18.91 20.09 -16.45
CA TYR A 225 -18.33 18.80 -16.14
C TYR A 225 -16.82 18.79 -16.42
N GLY A 226 -16.40 19.30 -17.57
CA GLY A 226 -14.99 19.38 -17.92
C GLY A 226 -14.20 20.26 -16.93
N GLN A 227 -14.77 21.40 -16.52
CA GLN A 227 -14.18 22.28 -15.49
C GLN A 227 -14.05 21.54 -14.15
N TRP A 228 -15.13 20.89 -13.69
CA TRP A 228 -15.10 20.11 -12.44
C TRP A 228 -14.04 19.00 -12.47
N VAL A 229 -13.90 18.28 -13.59
CA VAL A 229 -12.86 17.25 -13.74
C VAL A 229 -11.47 17.89 -13.68
N ASN A 230 -11.23 18.99 -14.40
CA ASN A 230 -9.95 19.71 -14.37
C ASN A 230 -9.59 20.20 -12.96
N ASP A 231 -10.54 20.78 -12.24
CA ASP A 231 -10.33 21.25 -10.87
C ASP A 231 -10.05 20.08 -9.92
N THR A 232 -10.77 18.96 -10.07
CA THR A 232 -10.56 17.75 -9.26
C THR A 232 -9.18 17.13 -9.51
N LEU A 233 -8.78 17.03 -10.77
CA LEU A 233 -7.45 16.52 -11.14
C LEU A 233 -6.34 17.45 -10.66
N TYR A 234 -6.51 18.76 -10.83
CA TYR A 234 -5.53 19.73 -10.36
C TYR A 234 -5.35 19.67 -8.85
N GLU A 235 -6.44 19.64 -8.07
CA GLU A 235 -6.40 19.50 -6.62
C GLU A 235 -5.61 18.24 -6.21
N LEU A 236 -5.91 17.11 -6.85
CA LEU A 236 -5.24 15.84 -6.57
C LEU A 236 -3.74 15.93 -6.85
N MET A 237 -3.37 16.38 -8.04
CA MET A 237 -1.96 16.45 -8.45
C MET A 237 -1.17 17.46 -7.60
N GLU A 238 -1.72 18.64 -7.39
CA GLU A 238 -1.10 19.69 -6.57
C GLU A 238 -0.85 19.23 -5.13
N ARG A 239 -1.83 18.57 -4.50
CA ARG A 239 -1.66 18.03 -3.15
C ARG A 239 -0.61 16.94 -3.09
N ARG A 240 -0.56 16.07 -4.10
CA ARG A 240 0.41 15.00 -4.16
C ARG A 240 1.83 15.52 -4.42
N CYS A 241 2.00 16.52 -5.30
CA CYS A 241 3.28 17.23 -5.49
C CYS A 241 3.76 17.88 -4.17
N ARG A 242 2.89 18.65 -3.52
CA ARG A 242 3.22 19.34 -2.26
C ARG A 242 3.66 18.38 -1.15
N ASN A 243 3.03 17.22 -1.07
CA ASN A 243 3.32 16.22 -0.06
C ASN A 243 4.37 15.18 -0.52
N ARG A 244 4.98 15.36 -1.69
CA ARG A 244 5.97 14.45 -2.29
C ARG A 244 5.48 12.99 -2.32
N LEU A 245 4.22 12.78 -2.72
CA LEU A 245 3.62 11.45 -2.78
C LEU A 245 3.84 10.83 -4.16
N SER A 246 4.37 9.61 -4.19
CA SER A 246 4.66 8.89 -5.44
C SER A 246 3.38 8.67 -6.26
N THR A 247 3.42 9.06 -7.54
CA THR A 247 2.26 8.93 -8.44
C THR A 247 2.70 8.39 -9.79
N CYS A 248 2.12 7.25 -10.19
CA CYS A 248 2.36 6.65 -11.49
C CYS A 248 1.12 6.76 -12.36
N PHE A 249 1.33 6.78 -13.67
CA PHE A 249 0.26 7.01 -14.64
C PHE A 249 0.36 6.05 -15.82
N THR A 250 -0.78 5.66 -16.35
CA THR A 250 -0.86 5.11 -17.70
C THR A 250 -1.77 5.95 -18.58
N SER A 251 -1.49 6.02 -19.87
CA SER A 251 -2.27 6.77 -20.83
C SER A 251 -2.15 6.23 -22.25
N ASN A 252 -3.13 6.53 -23.08
CA ASN A 252 -2.99 6.40 -24.53
C ASN A 252 -2.45 7.68 -25.20
N TYR A 253 -2.11 8.69 -24.39
CA TYR A 253 -1.68 10.00 -24.85
C TYR A 253 -0.37 10.37 -24.17
N SER A 254 0.51 11.03 -24.93
CA SER A 254 1.68 11.70 -24.33
C SER A 254 1.21 12.86 -23.44
N PRO A 255 2.03 13.33 -22.49
CA PRO A 255 1.65 14.46 -21.65
C PRO A 255 1.21 15.70 -22.46
N LYS A 256 1.89 16.00 -23.58
CA LYS A 256 1.50 17.09 -24.48
C LYS A 256 0.10 16.90 -25.06
N GLN A 257 -0.25 15.68 -25.45
CA GLN A 257 -1.56 15.34 -26.02
C GLN A 257 -2.68 15.35 -24.97
N LEU A 258 -2.39 15.15 -23.68
CA LEU A 258 -3.37 15.32 -22.62
C LEU A 258 -3.97 16.73 -22.63
N ASN A 259 -3.15 17.74 -22.86
CA ASN A 259 -3.64 19.12 -22.99
C ASN A 259 -4.28 19.36 -24.37
N SER A 260 -3.54 19.12 -25.46
CA SER A 260 -3.95 19.54 -26.79
C SER A 260 -5.11 18.72 -27.40
N GLU A 261 -5.25 17.45 -27.01
CA GLU A 261 -6.25 16.52 -27.60
C GLU A 261 -7.33 16.11 -26.61
N ARG A 262 -7.05 16.18 -25.29
CA ARG A 262 -7.97 15.68 -24.26
C ARG A 262 -8.57 16.75 -23.38
N GLY A 263 -8.11 18.00 -23.47
CA GLY A 263 -8.67 19.13 -22.74
C GLY A 263 -8.30 19.17 -21.26
N ILE A 264 -7.24 18.44 -20.85
CA ILE A 264 -6.70 18.55 -19.50
C ILE A 264 -5.89 19.85 -19.44
N ASP A 265 -6.17 20.69 -18.46
CA ASP A 265 -5.50 21.98 -18.28
C ASP A 265 -3.99 21.86 -18.22
N PHE A 266 -3.29 22.81 -18.82
CA PHE A 266 -1.82 22.86 -18.81
C PHE A 266 -1.25 22.80 -17.41
N LYS A 267 -1.83 23.51 -16.44
CA LYS A 267 -1.41 23.49 -15.03
C LYS A 267 -1.46 22.08 -14.41
N THR A 268 -2.47 21.29 -14.78
CA THR A 268 -2.62 19.89 -14.33
C THR A 268 -1.57 19.00 -14.98
N VAL A 269 -1.34 19.17 -16.29
CA VAL A 269 -0.30 18.42 -17.01
C VAL A 269 1.08 18.73 -16.47
N ASP A 270 1.36 19.98 -16.12
CA ASP A 270 2.61 20.37 -15.48
C ASP A 270 2.86 19.64 -14.16
N ARG A 271 1.84 19.53 -13.31
CA ARG A 271 1.92 18.73 -12.06
C ARG A 271 2.07 17.23 -12.31
N ILE A 272 1.41 16.69 -13.34
CA ILE A 272 1.62 15.30 -13.74
C ILE A 272 3.08 15.06 -14.12
N MET A 273 3.70 15.99 -14.85
CA MET A 273 5.11 15.87 -15.25
C MET A 273 6.08 16.05 -14.09
N GLU A 274 5.74 16.86 -13.10
CA GLU A 274 6.50 16.97 -11.86
C GLU A 274 6.49 15.65 -11.05
N LEU A 275 5.33 14.99 -10.96
CA LEU A 275 5.15 13.70 -10.28
C LEU A 275 5.80 12.54 -11.06
N ALA A 276 5.73 12.59 -12.39
CA ALA A 276 6.26 11.56 -13.28
C ALA A 276 7.75 11.80 -13.60
N THR A 277 8.65 11.34 -12.74
CA THR A 277 10.10 11.51 -12.94
C THR A 277 10.65 10.75 -14.15
N MET A 278 9.90 9.79 -14.68
CA MET A 278 10.18 9.08 -15.92
C MET A 278 8.94 9.02 -16.80
N THR A 279 9.07 9.43 -18.05
CA THR A 279 8.03 9.35 -19.08
C THR A 279 8.51 8.42 -20.18
N ILE A 280 7.74 7.35 -20.45
CA ILE A 280 8.15 6.28 -21.37
C ILE A 280 7.04 6.02 -22.38
N ASP A 281 7.39 6.11 -23.66
CA ASP A 281 6.54 5.58 -24.74
C ASP A 281 6.75 4.07 -24.81
N VAL A 282 5.70 3.33 -24.45
CA VAL A 282 5.74 1.86 -24.49
C VAL A 282 5.74 1.34 -25.93
N GLY A 283 5.28 2.18 -26.88
CA GLY A 283 5.23 1.83 -28.30
C GLY A 283 4.44 0.56 -28.59
N GLY A 284 4.83 -0.12 -29.64
CA GLY A 284 4.50 -1.51 -29.89
C GLY A 284 3.12 -1.81 -30.44
N LEU A 285 2.96 -3.08 -30.83
CA LEU A 285 1.70 -3.67 -31.24
C LEU A 285 0.87 -4.07 -30.02
N SER A 286 -0.45 -4.18 -30.24
CA SER A 286 -1.34 -4.70 -29.19
C SER A 286 -0.96 -6.13 -28.82
N LEU A 287 -0.70 -6.38 -27.55
CA LEU A 287 -0.47 -7.72 -26.99
C LEU A 287 -1.78 -8.51 -26.81
N ARG A 288 -2.94 -7.87 -27.09
CA ARG A 288 -4.25 -8.52 -27.04
C ARG A 288 -4.37 -9.43 -28.26
N GLY A 289 -4.43 -10.73 -28.06
CA GLY A 289 -4.60 -11.73 -29.14
C GLY A 289 -3.32 -12.46 -29.58
N TRP A 290 -2.14 -12.17 -29.01
CA TRP A 290 -0.93 -12.92 -29.32
C TRP A 290 -1.00 -14.40 -28.87
N GLY A 291 -1.80 -14.73 -27.85
CA GLY A 291 -1.99 -16.11 -27.40
C GLY A 291 -2.77 -17.01 -28.36
N ASN A 292 -3.51 -16.44 -29.31
CA ASN A 292 -4.33 -17.22 -30.25
C ASN A 292 -3.68 -17.42 -31.64
N LYS A 293 -2.55 -16.78 -31.94
CA LYS A 293 -1.90 -16.91 -33.27
C LYS A 293 -0.89 -18.05 -33.34
N ASN A 294 -0.40 -18.55 -32.21
CA ASN A 294 0.55 -19.68 -32.21
C ASN A 294 -0.11 -21.06 -32.34
N ASN A 295 -1.46 -21.12 -32.38
CA ASN A 295 -2.21 -22.38 -32.60
C ASN A 295 -2.77 -22.53 -34.02
N GLN A 296 -2.44 -21.66 -34.98
CA GLN A 296 -3.00 -21.72 -36.35
C GLN A 296 -1.95 -21.94 -37.47
N THR A 297 -0.68 -22.24 -37.13
CA THR A 297 0.34 -22.47 -38.16
C THR A 297 0.77 -23.93 -38.32
N ASP A 298 0.01 -24.91 -37.81
CA ASP A 298 0.28 -26.33 -38.03
C ASP A 298 -0.93 -27.12 -38.54
N ALA A 299 -1.73 -26.56 -39.46
CA ALA A 299 -2.73 -27.35 -40.16
C ALA A 299 -2.91 -26.81 -41.58
N GLY A 300 -2.07 -27.26 -42.48
CA GLY A 300 -2.34 -27.03 -43.90
C GLY A 300 -1.13 -27.02 -44.81
N GLU A 301 -0.39 -28.10 -44.91
CA GLU A 301 0.30 -28.49 -46.11
C GLU A 301 0.47 -30.02 -46.13
N GLU A 302 -0.61 -30.69 -46.47
CA GLU A 302 -0.59 -31.99 -47.13
C GLU A 302 -1.79 -32.01 -48.05
N LYS A 303 -1.50 -31.75 -49.35
CA LYS A 303 -2.18 -32.36 -50.52
C LYS A 303 -1.81 -31.56 -51.76
N GLU A 304 -1.08 -32.14 -52.56
CA GLU A 304 -1.00 -32.70 -53.89
C GLU A 304 0.40 -32.46 -54.51
#